data_bfc2d3da8136b59c41fc59f563ec157f
#
_entry.id   bfc2d3da8136b59c41fc59f563ec157f
#
_cell.length_a   1.000
_cell.length_b   1.000
_cell.length_c   1.000
_cell.angle_alpha   90.00
_cell.angle_beta   90.00
_cell.angle_gamma   90.00
#
_symmetry.space_group_name_H-M   'P 1'
#
loop_
_entity.id
_entity.type
_entity.pdbx_description
1 polymer ?
#
loop_
_entity_poly.entity_id
_entity_poly.type
_entity_poly.pdbx_seq_one_letter_code
_entity_poly.pdbx_strand_id
1 'polypeptide(L)'
;MITIKIFLGYDHQGVKCKDDIINYLNEFGYIVKTPDIINNDNDDYPDYAKWVCEHVLKEHSLGILVCGSGIGMSIAANKFKGIRCARVVDSNDAFTAKNHNGANVIAFSANIPTEEIHNIIDNFIMTKEPSEERHLRRIEKINKIREDIGHDHVQ
;
A
#
# COMPACT_ATOMS: atom_id res chain seq x y z
N MET A 1 5.04 23.36 -7.11
CA MET A 1 5.58 21.99 -6.95
C MET A 1 4.65 21.18 -6.06
N ILE A 2 4.20 20.03 -6.55
CA ILE A 2 3.29 19.16 -5.79
C ILE A 2 4.11 18.24 -4.89
N THR A 3 3.85 18.30 -3.58
CA THR A 3 4.51 17.41 -2.63
C THR A 3 3.71 16.11 -2.51
N ILE A 4 4.36 14.98 -2.69
CA ILE A 4 3.72 13.68 -2.60
C ILE A 4 3.62 13.28 -1.13
N LYS A 5 2.40 12.90 -0.72
CA LYS A 5 2.17 12.33 0.62
C LYS A 5 2.14 10.82 0.52
N ILE A 6 2.79 10.18 1.49
CA ILE A 6 2.79 8.73 1.63
C ILE A 6 2.20 8.41 2.99
N PHE A 7 1.17 7.58 3.02
CA PHE A 7 0.59 7.09 4.26
C PHE A 7 1.22 5.74 4.59
N LEU A 8 1.84 5.66 5.75
CA LEU A 8 2.60 4.49 6.20
C LEU A 8 1.94 3.89 7.44
N GLY A 9 1.56 2.63 7.34
CA GLY A 9 1.05 1.85 8.47
C GLY A 9 1.96 0.67 8.76
N TYR A 10 2.18 0.37 10.02
CA TYR A 10 3.00 -0.74 10.47
C TYR A 10 2.49 -1.25 11.81
N ASP A 11 2.44 -2.57 11.96
CA ASP A 11 2.09 -3.18 13.24
C ASP A 11 3.36 -3.37 14.09
N HIS A 12 3.24 -4.09 15.20
CA HIS A 12 4.39 -4.32 16.09
C HIS A 12 5.56 -5.03 15.37
N GLN A 13 5.28 -5.85 14.36
CA GLN A 13 6.34 -6.48 13.56
C GLN A 13 7.01 -5.48 12.62
N GLY A 14 6.24 -4.51 12.11
CA GLY A 14 6.76 -3.52 11.19
C GLY A 14 7.53 -2.38 11.84
N VAL A 15 7.41 -2.22 13.16
CA VAL A 15 8.06 -1.13 13.89
C VAL A 15 9.56 -1.05 13.63
N LYS A 16 10.22 -2.20 13.47
CA LYS A 16 11.69 -2.22 13.25
C LYS A 16 12.11 -1.55 11.95
N CYS A 17 11.20 -1.39 10.98
CA CYS A 17 11.48 -0.77 9.69
C CYS A 17 11.07 0.70 9.61
N LYS A 18 10.23 1.16 10.54
CA LYS A 18 9.53 2.44 10.36
C LYS A 18 10.46 3.64 10.25
N ASP A 19 11.46 3.74 11.11
CA ASP A 19 12.34 4.92 11.11
C ASP A 19 13.17 4.98 9.84
N ASP A 20 13.67 3.83 9.39
CA ASP A 20 14.41 3.77 8.14
C ASP A 20 13.55 4.18 6.96
N ILE A 21 12.32 3.67 6.88
CA ILE A 21 11.39 4.01 5.79
C ILE A 21 11.06 5.50 5.82
N ILE A 22 10.74 6.05 6.99
CA ILE A 22 10.41 7.46 7.12
C ILE A 22 11.58 8.33 6.70
N ASN A 23 12.78 8.01 7.17
CA ASN A 23 13.98 8.76 6.82
C ASN A 23 14.28 8.69 5.33
N TYR A 24 14.14 7.49 4.74
CA TYR A 24 14.36 7.31 3.31
C TYR A 24 13.40 8.15 2.48
N LEU A 25 12.12 8.12 2.81
CA LEU A 25 11.10 8.91 2.11
C LEU A 25 11.33 10.42 2.30
N ASN A 26 11.70 10.85 3.50
CA ASN A 26 11.97 12.26 3.77
C ASN A 26 13.16 12.80 2.97
N GLU A 27 14.16 11.97 2.70
CA GLU A 27 15.31 12.35 1.88
C GLU A 27 14.91 12.77 0.47
N PHE A 28 13.83 12.19 -0.06
CA PHE A 28 13.31 12.53 -1.38
C PHE A 28 12.26 13.66 -1.34
N GLY A 29 12.03 14.24 -0.17
CA GLY A 29 11.07 15.33 -0.04
C GLY A 29 9.62 14.90 0.07
N TYR A 30 9.35 13.61 0.23
CA TYR A 30 7.98 13.13 0.45
C TYR A 30 7.53 13.42 1.87
N ILE A 31 6.24 13.71 2.04
CA ILE A 31 5.63 13.88 3.36
C ILE A 31 5.09 12.54 3.79
N VAL A 32 5.55 12.03 4.93
CA VAL A 32 5.11 10.75 5.47
C VAL A 32 4.15 10.99 6.63
N LYS A 33 2.99 10.36 6.58
CA LYS A 33 2.01 10.38 7.66
C LYS A 33 1.81 8.98 8.19
N THR A 34 1.76 8.85 9.50
CA THR A 34 1.54 7.57 10.20
C THR A 34 0.38 7.70 11.17
N PRO A 35 -0.32 6.61 11.48
CA PRO A 35 -1.42 6.67 12.43
C PRO A 35 -0.93 6.87 13.86
N ASP A 36 -1.75 7.53 14.66
CA ASP A 36 -1.50 7.70 16.08
C ASP A 36 -2.08 6.51 16.85
N ILE A 37 -1.56 5.32 16.55
CA ILE A 37 -1.97 4.07 17.17
C ILE A 37 -0.75 3.48 17.87
N ILE A 38 -0.92 3.03 19.11
CA ILE A 38 0.17 2.48 19.89
C ILE A 38 0.50 1.07 19.43
N ASN A 39 1.75 0.86 19.02
CA ASN A 39 2.22 -0.46 18.64
C ASN A 39 2.60 -1.28 19.88
N ASN A 40 2.10 -2.50 19.97
CA ASN A 40 2.47 -3.46 21.00
C ASN A 40 2.18 -4.87 20.49
N ASP A 41 2.58 -5.90 21.25
CA ASP A 41 2.47 -7.29 20.82
C ASP A 41 1.02 -7.76 20.61
N ASN A 42 0.06 -7.00 21.11
CA ASN A 42 -1.37 -7.32 20.97
C ASN A 42 -2.07 -6.40 19.97
N ASP A 43 -1.33 -5.61 19.20
CA ASP A 43 -1.97 -4.75 18.22
C ASP A 43 -2.51 -5.56 17.04
N ASP A 44 -3.49 -4.99 16.37
CA ASP A 44 -4.18 -5.62 15.26
C ASP A 44 -3.82 -4.93 13.95
N TYR A 45 -3.15 -5.64 13.05
CA TYR A 45 -2.70 -5.05 11.79
C TYR A 45 -3.85 -4.45 10.95
N PRO A 46 -5.10 -4.97 10.99
CA PRO A 46 -6.18 -4.35 10.21
C PRO A 46 -6.47 -2.91 10.58
N ASP A 47 -6.21 -2.50 11.82
CA ASP A 47 -6.43 -1.12 12.25
C ASP A 47 -5.52 -0.15 11.50
N TYR A 48 -4.27 -0.55 11.27
CA TYR A 48 -3.32 0.26 10.50
C TYR A 48 -3.66 0.26 9.03
N ALA A 49 -4.07 -0.89 8.50
CA ALA A 49 -4.50 -0.99 7.10
C ALA A 49 -5.71 -0.08 6.86
N LYS A 50 -6.66 -0.08 7.76
CA LYS A 50 -7.85 0.78 7.68
C LYS A 50 -7.46 2.26 7.64
N TRP A 51 -6.61 2.67 8.56
CA TRP A 51 -6.18 4.07 8.63
C TRP A 51 -5.51 4.50 7.33
N VAL A 52 -4.57 3.70 6.82
CA VAL A 52 -3.86 4.01 5.58
C VAL A 52 -4.84 4.08 4.40
N CYS A 53 -5.69 3.09 4.26
CA CYS A 53 -6.61 3.01 3.12
C CYS A 53 -7.61 4.16 3.10
N GLU A 54 -8.14 4.54 4.26
CA GLU A 54 -9.07 5.68 4.36
C GLU A 54 -8.38 6.97 3.90
N HIS A 55 -7.14 7.18 4.31
CA HIS A 55 -6.40 8.39 3.93
C HIS A 55 -5.98 8.38 2.46
N VAL A 56 -5.55 7.22 1.95
CA VAL A 56 -5.20 7.08 0.52
C VAL A 56 -6.41 7.42 -0.35
N LEU A 57 -7.58 6.92 0.00
CA LEU A 57 -8.80 7.19 -0.76
C LEU A 57 -9.23 8.64 -0.66
N LYS A 58 -9.15 9.22 0.53
CA LYS A 58 -9.56 10.60 0.76
C LYS A 58 -8.66 11.60 0.02
N GLU A 59 -7.37 11.36 0.00
CA GLU A 59 -6.40 12.30 -0.54
C GLU A 59 -5.81 11.89 -1.89
N HIS A 60 -6.29 10.80 -2.47
CA HIS A 60 -5.80 10.28 -3.76
C HIS A 60 -4.27 10.15 -3.76
N SER A 61 -3.74 9.54 -2.71
CA SER A 61 -2.32 9.40 -2.48
C SER A 61 -1.87 7.94 -2.54
N LEU A 62 -0.70 7.63 -2.00
CA LEU A 62 -0.13 6.29 -1.98
C LEU A 62 0.02 5.80 -0.54
N GLY A 63 -0.09 4.49 -0.37
CA GLY A 63 0.05 3.86 0.94
C GLY A 63 1.09 2.76 0.97
N ILE A 64 1.74 2.61 2.11
CA ILE A 64 2.71 1.55 2.38
C ILE A 64 2.30 0.88 3.69
N LEU A 65 2.21 -0.44 3.67
CA LEU A 65 1.84 -1.23 4.84
C LEU A 65 2.92 -2.28 5.13
N VAL A 66 3.36 -2.35 6.38
CA VAL A 66 4.42 -3.26 6.81
C VAL A 66 3.96 -4.09 8.00
N CYS A 67 4.03 -5.40 7.87
CA CYS A 67 3.79 -6.33 8.97
C CYS A 67 4.75 -7.51 8.86
N GLY A 68 4.51 -8.58 9.59
CA GLY A 68 5.41 -9.73 9.59
C GLY A 68 5.58 -10.37 8.21
N SER A 69 4.51 -10.47 7.42
CA SER A 69 4.54 -11.12 6.11
C SER A 69 4.05 -10.23 4.96
N GLY A 70 3.35 -9.15 5.28
CA GLY A 70 2.64 -8.35 4.29
C GLY A 70 1.31 -8.95 3.85
N ILE A 71 1.06 -10.21 4.18
CA ILE A 71 -0.13 -10.93 3.70
C ILE A 71 -1.41 -10.38 4.33
N GLY A 72 -1.46 -10.33 5.66
CA GLY A 72 -2.65 -9.85 6.36
C GLY A 72 -2.98 -8.41 6.03
N MET A 73 -1.97 -7.56 5.96
CA MET A 73 -2.14 -6.15 5.56
C MET A 73 -2.76 -6.04 4.16
N SER A 74 -2.30 -6.86 3.21
CA SER A 74 -2.84 -6.80 1.84
C SER A 74 -4.28 -7.27 1.79
N ILE A 75 -4.63 -8.32 2.55
CA ILE A 75 -6.00 -8.82 2.62
C ILE A 75 -6.93 -7.73 3.18
N ALA A 76 -6.54 -7.13 4.30
CA ALA A 76 -7.33 -6.08 4.93
C ALA A 76 -7.49 -4.86 4.01
N ALA A 77 -6.40 -4.42 3.40
CA ALA A 77 -6.43 -3.26 2.51
C ALA A 77 -7.36 -3.47 1.32
N ASN A 78 -7.36 -4.66 0.74
CA ASN A 78 -8.18 -4.95 -0.43
C ASN A 78 -9.67 -5.12 -0.13
N LYS A 79 -10.08 -5.01 1.13
CA LYS A 79 -11.49 -4.93 1.48
C LYS A 79 -12.08 -3.55 1.19
N PHE A 80 -11.26 -2.54 0.99
CA PHE A 80 -11.72 -1.19 0.74
C PHE A 80 -11.92 -0.96 -0.76
N LYS A 81 -13.13 -0.55 -1.14
CA LYS A 81 -13.42 -0.21 -2.53
C LYS A 81 -12.49 0.92 -2.98
N GLY A 82 -11.88 0.74 -4.14
CA GLY A 82 -10.94 1.73 -4.67
C GLY A 82 -9.49 1.51 -4.26
N ILE A 83 -9.22 0.58 -3.35
CA ILE A 83 -7.86 0.20 -3.00
C ILE A 83 -7.44 -0.99 -3.84
N ARG A 84 -6.30 -0.86 -4.48
CA ARG A 84 -5.61 -1.94 -5.16
C ARG A 84 -4.27 -2.10 -4.45
N CYS A 85 -4.24 -3.02 -3.49
CA CYS A 85 -3.06 -3.28 -2.69
C CYS A 85 -2.36 -4.53 -3.22
N ALA A 86 -1.08 -4.39 -3.49
CA ALA A 86 -0.24 -5.53 -3.88
C ALA A 86 0.67 -5.92 -2.72
N ARG A 87 0.66 -7.21 -2.39
CA ARG A 87 1.67 -7.77 -1.50
C ARG A 87 2.91 -8.02 -2.36
N VAL A 88 4.02 -7.36 -2.03
CA VAL A 88 5.24 -7.40 -2.84
C VAL A 88 6.38 -8.04 -2.04
N VAL A 89 7.21 -8.80 -2.71
CA VAL A 89 8.38 -9.43 -2.09
C VAL A 89 9.69 -8.86 -2.61
N ASP A 90 9.66 -8.16 -3.73
CA ASP A 90 10.83 -7.56 -4.34
C ASP A 90 10.45 -6.33 -5.18
N SER A 91 11.46 -5.65 -5.69
CA SER A 91 11.28 -4.45 -6.50
C SER A 91 10.56 -4.71 -7.81
N ASN A 92 10.72 -5.91 -8.37
CA ASN A 92 10.05 -6.27 -9.62
C ASN A 92 8.54 -6.37 -9.42
N ASP A 93 8.09 -6.95 -8.31
CA ASP A 93 6.67 -6.97 -7.95
C ASP A 93 6.13 -5.55 -7.82
N ALA A 94 6.88 -4.67 -7.15
CA ALA A 94 6.46 -3.28 -6.95
C ALA A 94 6.31 -2.54 -8.28
N PHE A 95 7.25 -2.74 -9.20
CA PHE A 95 7.15 -2.17 -10.53
C PHE A 95 5.90 -2.65 -11.26
N THR A 96 5.68 -3.95 -11.30
CA THR A 96 4.53 -4.54 -12.01
C THR A 96 3.21 -4.11 -11.39
N ALA A 97 3.14 -4.11 -10.06
CA ALA A 97 1.94 -3.68 -9.35
C ALA A 97 1.55 -2.25 -9.73
N LYS A 98 2.52 -1.35 -9.82
CA LYS A 98 2.27 0.03 -10.20
C LYS A 98 1.96 0.18 -11.68
N ASN A 99 2.83 -0.34 -12.53
CA ASN A 99 2.77 -0.10 -13.98
C ASN A 99 1.63 -0.85 -14.66
N HIS A 100 1.30 -2.05 -14.19
CA HIS A 100 0.25 -2.87 -14.81
C HIS A 100 -1.08 -2.80 -14.06
N ASN A 101 -1.05 -2.77 -12.75
CA ASN A 101 -2.25 -2.87 -11.94
C ASN A 101 -2.69 -1.57 -11.29
N GLY A 102 -1.90 -0.51 -11.43
CA GLY A 102 -2.22 0.77 -10.83
C GLY A 102 -2.36 0.70 -9.31
N ALA A 103 -1.52 -0.12 -8.67
CA ALA A 103 -1.58 -0.27 -7.22
C ALA A 103 -1.41 1.09 -6.54
N ASN A 104 -2.30 1.39 -5.60
CA ASN A 104 -2.20 2.61 -4.79
C ASN A 104 -1.74 2.33 -3.37
N VAL A 105 -1.62 1.05 -3.01
CA VAL A 105 -1.07 0.61 -1.74
C VAL A 105 -0.18 -0.61 -2.01
N ILE A 106 0.94 -0.70 -1.31
CA ILE A 106 1.73 -1.92 -1.27
C ILE A 106 1.85 -2.41 0.16
N ALA A 107 1.99 -3.72 0.31
CA ALA A 107 2.21 -4.34 1.61
C ALA A 107 3.39 -5.30 1.51
N PHE A 108 4.26 -5.30 2.51
CA PHE A 108 5.42 -6.20 2.49
C PHE A 108 5.87 -6.58 3.88
N SER A 109 6.76 -7.57 3.93
CA SER A 109 7.31 -8.10 5.18
C SER A 109 8.38 -7.19 5.75
N ALA A 110 8.33 -6.98 7.05
CA ALA A 110 9.39 -6.29 7.79
C ALA A 110 10.73 -7.03 7.76
N ASN A 111 10.74 -8.28 7.31
CA ASN A 111 11.93 -9.10 7.25
C ASN A 111 12.70 -9.02 5.92
N ILE A 112 12.18 -8.25 4.98
CA ILE A 112 12.88 -7.98 3.72
C ILE A 112 14.13 -7.13 4.06
N PRO A 113 15.30 -7.41 3.45
CA PRO A 113 16.48 -6.59 3.68
C PRO A 113 16.23 -5.11 3.36
N THR A 114 16.83 -4.23 4.16
CA THR A 114 16.64 -2.78 4.06
C THR A 114 16.88 -2.25 2.65
N GLU A 115 17.94 -2.72 1.99
CA GLU A 115 18.26 -2.27 0.63
C GLU A 115 17.13 -2.63 -0.36
N GLU A 116 16.57 -3.83 -0.21
CA GLU A 116 15.46 -4.24 -1.08
C GLU A 116 14.18 -3.48 -0.74
N ILE A 117 13.94 -3.15 0.52
CA ILE A 117 12.81 -2.28 0.89
C ILE A 117 12.93 -0.93 0.17
N HIS A 118 14.13 -0.35 0.12
CA HIS A 118 14.36 0.90 -0.59
C HIS A 118 14.07 0.75 -2.09
N ASN A 119 14.48 -0.35 -2.70
CA ASN A 119 14.20 -0.63 -4.10
C ASN A 119 12.70 -0.82 -4.36
N ILE A 120 12.01 -1.48 -3.46
CA ILE A 120 10.55 -1.63 -3.52
C ILE A 120 9.86 -0.27 -3.50
N ILE A 121 10.27 0.59 -2.57
CA ILE A 121 9.70 1.93 -2.42
C ILE A 121 9.94 2.77 -3.67
N ASP A 122 11.17 2.77 -4.20
CA ASP A 122 11.50 3.50 -5.41
C ASP A 122 10.62 3.07 -6.58
N ASN A 123 10.50 1.76 -6.78
CA ASN A 123 9.70 1.23 -7.89
C ASN A 123 8.21 1.52 -7.71
N PHE A 124 7.73 1.54 -6.48
CA PHE A 124 6.33 1.87 -6.23
C PHE A 124 6.01 3.34 -6.49
N ILE A 125 6.85 4.25 -6.02
CA ILE A 125 6.57 5.68 -6.11
C ILE A 125 6.93 6.24 -7.47
N MET A 126 8.08 5.84 -8.03
CA MET A 126 8.63 6.45 -9.25
C MET A 126 8.17 5.79 -10.54
N THR A 127 7.62 4.61 -10.50
CA THR A 127 7.10 3.93 -11.68
C THR A 127 5.84 4.62 -12.18
N LYS A 128 5.70 4.72 -13.49
CA LYS A 128 4.55 5.36 -14.12
C LYS A 128 3.27 4.55 -13.91
N GLU A 129 2.17 5.26 -13.76
CA GLU A 129 0.85 4.66 -13.76
C GLU A 129 0.57 3.93 -15.07
N PRO A 130 -0.37 2.96 -15.09
CA PRO A 130 -0.71 2.25 -16.31
C PRO A 130 -1.17 3.18 -17.40
N SER A 131 -0.73 2.93 -18.63
CA SER A 131 -1.12 3.71 -19.80
C SER A 131 -1.65 2.85 -20.94
N GLU A 132 -1.34 1.56 -20.95
CA GLU A 132 -1.82 0.67 -22.01
C GLU A 132 -3.31 0.35 -21.80
N GLU A 133 -4.07 0.37 -22.89
CA GLU A 133 -5.52 0.17 -22.86
C GLU A 133 -5.93 -1.11 -22.16
N ARG A 134 -5.22 -2.22 -22.40
CA ARG A 134 -5.57 -3.50 -21.79
C ARG A 134 -5.46 -3.47 -20.26
N HIS A 135 -4.47 -2.73 -19.73
CA HIS A 135 -4.29 -2.59 -18.29
C HIS A 135 -5.38 -1.69 -17.70
N LEU A 136 -5.67 -0.58 -18.35
CA LEU A 136 -6.71 0.34 -17.90
C LEU A 136 -8.08 -0.33 -17.88
N ARG A 137 -8.40 -1.12 -18.89
CA ARG A 137 -9.64 -1.88 -18.96
C ARG A 137 -9.76 -2.88 -17.81
N ARG A 138 -8.68 -3.59 -17.51
CA ARG A 138 -8.67 -4.58 -16.43
C ARG A 138 -8.83 -3.93 -15.06
N ILE A 139 -8.17 -2.80 -14.84
CA ILE A 139 -8.31 -2.03 -13.60
C ILE A 139 -9.74 -1.55 -13.42
N GLU A 140 -10.36 -1.05 -14.48
CA GLU A 140 -11.75 -0.62 -14.44
C GLU A 140 -12.68 -1.78 -14.04
N LYS A 141 -12.44 -2.96 -14.58
CA LYS A 141 -13.22 -4.15 -14.22
C LYS A 141 -13.02 -4.55 -12.75
N ILE A 142 -11.79 -4.46 -12.25
CA ILE A 142 -11.50 -4.71 -10.84
C ILE A 142 -12.31 -3.75 -9.96
N ASN A 143 -12.30 -2.47 -10.31
CA ASN A 143 -12.98 -1.45 -9.53
C ASN A 143 -14.50 -1.65 -9.46
N LYS A 144 -15.08 -2.35 -10.43
CA LYS A 144 -16.52 -2.58 -10.52
C LYS A 144 -17.00 -3.87 -9.85
N ILE A 145 -16.10 -4.77 -9.47
CA ILE A 145 -16.49 -6.09 -8.97
C ILE A 145 -17.49 -6.02 -7.82
N ARG A 146 -17.25 -5.15 -6.85
CA ARG A 146 -18.14 -5.03 -5.69
C ARG A 146 -19.46 -4.34 -6.03
N GLU A 147 -19.46 -3.52 -7.05
CA GLU A 147 -20.67 -2.85 -7.51
C GLU A 147 -21.62 -3.84 -8.18
N ASP A 148 -21.07 -4.80 -8.93
CA ASP A 148 -21.85 -5.78 -9.67
C ASP A 148 -22.60 -6.76 -8.75
N ILE A 149 -22.06 -7.04 -7.56
CA ILE A 149 -22.66 -8.01 -6.63
C ILE A 149 -23.18 -7.39 -5.34
N GLY A 150 -23.01 -6.09 -5.18
CA GLY A 150 -23.32 -5.40 -3.92
C GLY A 150 -24.79 -5.42 -3.53
N HIS A 151 -25.69 -5.61 -4.46
CA HIS A 151 -27.13 -5.63 -4.22
C HIS A 151 -27.73 -7.03 -4.29
N ASP A 152 -26.98 -8.00 -4.71
CA ASP A 152 -27.42 -9.37 -4.72
C ASP A 152 -27.23 -9.94 -3.33
N HIS A 153 -28.26 -10.42 -2.74
CA HIS A 153 -28.19 -10.97 -1.39
C HIS A 153 -27.41 -12.26 -1.41
N VAL A 154 -26.11 -12.11 -1.47
CA VAL A 154 -25.21 -13.24 -1.39
C VAL A 154 -25.26 -13.75 0.03
N GLN A 155 -25.67 -14.98 0.16
CA GLN A 155 -25.84 -15.60 1.46
C GLN A 155 -24.77 -16.62 1.73
#